data_bded462d8172cb5e0af29a81a8307080
#
_entry.id   bded462d8172cb5e0af29a81a8307080
#
_cell.length_a   1.000
_cell.length_b   1.000
_cell.length_c   1.000
_cell.angle_alpha   90.00
_cell.angle_beta   90.00
_cell.angle_gamma   90.00
#
_symmetry.space_group_name_H-M   'P 1'
#
loop_
_entity.id
_entity.type
_entity.pdbx_description
1 polymer ?
#
loop_
_entity_poly.entity_id
_entity_poly.type
_entity_poly.pdbx_seq_one_letter_code
_entity_poly.pdbx_strand_id
1 'polypeptide(L)'
;MIARPRQPLAPGRVAAVLTAATVAAALAAGGWLGAPAGARAAGSTKDGAGHRPGTPPKQVTAKLVFGTSLLRSPAVQVTTVPAGISVEYPVMAADMGVGGGCPSPTLAAELTRLGSPPLELGGVSQDQTAPPGTLTQPPTSWQTATLYQLPAGFWEQLHCLLSSTREPLTVGLNMRTGNVAWATQMAGEARGAAVNGLSYSLGNEPDLYDLPNYAALDKPFAGEEAAAASLYEQLAQYLKPATGGESLVGPELAVASRWHQLLPLVVKTVGLGTVGVHLYPLTTCRSASETTIKGLLSRRAGNSPARLAWVAQAAHALGLPAVISEANSASCGGLPGVSNSPASAVWALRFGIAALEAGFEEVRFHFSGNSYDPFVVRGSQVYERPIAISLMALNTWLPVNSTLHAVASASLAAQGVVAHAALRPDGNAVLILDNQGARPARVLLRGLPTAQLTLVSASHSGLSARTVVSPTNQIPLSLAPNEIAAVIARP
;
A
#
# COMPACT_ATOMS: atom_id res chain seq x y z
N MET A 1 9.65 55.40 -4.16
CA MET A 1 10.54 54.32 -3.65
C MET A 1 10.34 53.13 -4.55
N ILE A 2 11.25 52.87 -5.46
CA ILE A 2 11.15 51.83 -6.48
C ILE A 2 11.81 50.56 -5.90
N ALA A 3 11.04 49.51 -5.70
CA ALA A 3 11.56 48.22 -5.21
C ALA A 3 12.46 47.59 -6.30
N ARG A 4 13.69 47.23 -5.93
CA ARG A 4 14.62 46.48 -6.82
C ARG A 4 14.15 45.05 -6.94
N PRO A 5 14.20 44.43 -8.13
CA PRO A 5 13.94 43.04 -8.32
C PRO A 5 15.04 42.20 -7.65
N ARG A 6 14.65 41.13 -6.91
CA ARG A 6 15.58 40.15 -6.34
C ARG A 6 16.20 39.34 -7.47
N GLN A 7 17.54 39.27 -7.47
CA GLN A 7 18.28 38.40 -8.40
C GLN A 7 18.00 36.93 -8.11
N PRO A 8 17.89 36.10 -9.13
CA PRO A 8 17.79 34.63 -8.96
C PRO A 8 19.09 34.11 -8.35
N LEU A 9 18.95 33.20 -7.38
CA LEU A 9 20.08 32.48 -6.77
C LEU A 9 20.80 31.65 -7.83
N ALA A 10 22.12 31.84 -7.92
CA ALA A 10 22.97 31.07 -8.84
C ALA A 10 22.98 29.59 -8.50
N PRO A 11 22.96 28.67 -9.50
CA PRO A 11 22.84 27.21 -9.30
C PRO A 11 24.02 26.56 -8.57
N GLY A 12 25.06 27.28 -8.20
CA GLY A 12 26.29 26.73 -7.65
C GLY A 12 26.36 26.60 -6.13
N ARG A 13 25.32 26.93 -5.33
CA ARG A 13 25.39 26.91 -3.86
C ARG A 13 24.64 25.77 -3.18
N VAL A 14 23.87 24.95 -3.92
CA VAL A 14 23.15 23.79 -3.36
C VAL A 14 24.03 22.53 -3.26
N ALA A 15 25.18 22.50 -3.95
CA ALA A 15 26.04 21.30 -4.01
C ALA A 15 27.05 21.14 -2.85
N ALA A 16 27.07 22.04 -1.85
CA ALA A 16 28.18 22.09 -0.87
C ALA A 16 27.86 21.62 0.56
N VAL A 17 26.70 21.02 0.84
CA VAL A 17 26.38 20.53 2.20
C VAL A 17 25.83 19.09 2.18
N LEU A 18 26.48 18.20 1.44
CA LEU A 18 26.23 16.77 1.49
C LEU A 18 27.47 16.04 2.00
N THR A 19 27.76 16.13 3.30
CA THR A 19 28.67 15.23 3.99
C THR A 19 27.89 14.14 4.70
N ALA A 20 27.92 12.97 4.08
CA ALA A 20 27.89 11.61 4.64
C ALA A 20 27.32 11.42 6.06
N ALA A 21 26.11 10.88 6.13
CA ALA A 21 25.72 10.01 7.22
C ALA A 21 25.73 8.56 6.68
N THR A 22 26.85 7.86 6.93
CA THR A 22 27.03 6.44 6.62
C THR A 22 26.14 5.62 7.58
N VAL A 23 25.08 5.05 7.07
CA VAL A 23 24.36 3.96 7.76
C VAL A 23 25.02 2.67 7.34
N ALA A 24 25.84 2.07 8.22
CA ALA A 24 26.42 0.76 8.03
C ALA A 24 25.31 -0.31 8.12
N ALA A 25 24.88 -0.86 6.98
CA ALA A 25 24.11 -2.08 6.93
C ALA A 25 25.08 -3.25 6.82
N ALA A 26 25.18 -4.04 7.89
CA ALA A 26 25.95 -5.29 7.88
C ALA A 26 25.19 -6.34 7.04
N LEU A 27 25.76 -6.69 5.88
CA LEU A 27 25.34 -7.82 5.06
C LEU A 27 25.89 -9.10 5.67
N ALA A 28 25.04 -9.96 6.21
CA ALA A 28 25.33 -11.37 6.43
C ALA A 28 24.77 -12.18 5.25
N ALA A 29 25.63 -12.60 4.37
CA ALA A 29 25.35 -13.62 3.38
C ALA A 29 25.29 -14.99 4.10
N GLY A 30 24.11 -15.60 4.14
CA GLY A 30 23.90 -16.93 4.71
C GLY A 30 23.14 -17.81 3.73
N GLY A 31 23.84 -18.74 3.11
CA GLY A 31 23.28 -19.77 2.24
C GLY A 31 22.38 -20.73 3.00
N TRP A 32 21.29 -21.14 2.36
CA TRP A 32 20.39 -22.17 2.85
C TRP A 32 20.80 -23.53 2.32
N LEU A 33 21.20 -24.40 3.24
CA LEU A 33 21.23 -25.85 3.05
C LEU A 33 20.58 -26.54 4.26
N GLY A 34 19.57 -27.35 3.98
CA GLY A 34 19.24 -28.59 4.69
C GLY A 34 18.72 -28.53 6.11
N ALA A 35 17.47 -28.92 6.29
CA ALA A 35 16.96 -29.47 7.55
C ALA A 35 17.60 -30.81 7.88
N PRO A 36 17.68 -31.20 9.16
CA PRO A 36 17.01 -32.43 9.51
C PRO A 36 16.25 -32.37 10.86
N ALA A 37 15.37 -33.34 10.94
CA ALA A 37 14.44 -33.69 12.01
C ALA A 37 15.12 -34.05 13.35
N GLY A 38 14.32 -33.86 14.43
CA GLY A 38 14.45 -34.66 15.63
C GLY A 38 14.77 -33.89 16.92
N ALA A 39 13.77 -33.62 17.73
CA ALA A 39 13.98 -33.46 19.17
C ALA A 39 12.85 -34.18 19.93
N ARG A 40 13.31 -35.09 20.76
CA ARG A 40 12.55 -35.97 21.65
C ARG A 40 11.92 -35.18 22.80
N ALA A 41 10.74 -35.64 23.20
CA ALA A 41 10.11 -35.32 24.45
C ALA A 41 10.93 -35.74 25.67
N ALA A 42 10.96 -34.91 26.69
CA ALA A 42 11.35 -35.32 28.02
C ALA A 42 10.58 -34.50 29.09
N GLY A 43 9.94 -35.19 30.00
CA GLY A 43 9.83 -34.80 31.38
C GLY A 43 8.50 -34.24 31.85
N SER A 44 7.60 -35.13 32.23
CA SER A 44 6.48 -34.95 33.17
C SER A 44 6.95 -34.41 34.52
N THR A 45 6.33 -33.31 35.01
CA THR A 45 6.13 -33.09 36.43
C THR A 45 4.65 -32.90 36.70
N LYS A 46 4.13 -33.79 37.53
CA LYS A 46 2.79 -33.71 38.10
C LYS A 46 2.78 -32.58 39.14
N ASP A 47 1.83 -31.65 39.00
CA ASP A 47 1.24 -30.99 40.16
C ASP A 47 -0.26 -30.89 39.96
N GLY A 48 -0.96 -31.62 40.80
CA GLY A 48 -2.40 -31.72 40.80
C GLY A 48 -3.03 -30.51 41.50
N ALA A 49 -3.69 -29.67 40.76
CA ALA A 49 -4.76 -28.84 41.27
C ALA A 49 -6.00 -29.12 40.41
N GLY A 50 -6.99 -29.78 40.98
CA GLY A 50 -8.23 -30.16 40.37
C GLY A 50 -9.01 -28.95 39.84
N HIS A 51 -8.79 -28.61 38.60
CA HIS A 51 -9.66 -27.69 37.86
C HIS A 51 -10.90 -28.48 37.40
N ARG A 52 -12.04 -28.26 38.06
CA ARG A 52 -13.32 -28.68 37.52
C ARG A 52 -13.43 -28.08 36.10
N PRO A 53 -13.73 -28.89 35.07
CA PRO A 53 -13.97 -28.36 33.74
C PRO A 53 -15.21 -27.47 33.83
N GLY A 54 -15.00 -26.15 33.79
CA GLY A 54 -16.07 -25.18 33.64
C GLY A 54 -16.85 -25.52 32.37
N THR A 55 -18.15 -25.56 32.47
CA THR A 55 -19.06 -25.75 31.33
C THR A 55 -18.63 -24.82 30.19
N PRO A 56 -18.32 -25.31 28.99
CA PRO A 56 -17.89 -24.45 27.90
C PRO A 56 -18.97 -23.37 27.68
N PRO A 57 -18.61 -22.09 27.58
CA PRO A 57 -19.58 -21.03 27.39
C PRO A 57 -20.42 -21.35 26.16
N LYS A 58 -21.76 -21.22 26.30
CA LYS A 58 -22.69 -21.47 25.20
C LYS A 58 -22.22 -20.68 23.98
N GLN A 59 -21.85 -21.38 22.91
CA GLN A 59 -21.45 -20.75 21.67
C GLN A 59 -22.65 -20.03 21.08
N VAL A 60 -22.61 -18.69 21.11
CA VAL A 60 -23.65 -17.85 20.51
C VAL A 60 -23.39 -17.84 19.00
N THR A 61 -24.41 -18.20 18.21
CA THR A 61 -24.35 -18.09 16.76
C THR A 61 -24.92 -16.73 16.37
N ALA A 62 -24.11 -15.85 15.75
CA ALA A 62 -24.63 -14.63 15.17
C ALA A 62 -25.49 -14.94 13.96
N LYS A 63 -26.65 -14.31 13.86
CA LYS A 63 -27.53 -14.44 12.70
C LYS A 63 -27.44 -13.16 11.89
N LEU A 64 -27.13 -13.28 10.62
CA LEU A 64 -27.11 -12.18 9.67
C LEU A 64 -28.09 -12.51 8.55
N VAL A 65 -29.07 -11.62 8.34
CA VAL A 65 -30.04 -11.73 7.25
C VAL A 65 -29.55 -10.85 6.11
N PHE A 66 -29.27 -11.47 4.98
CA PHE A 66 -28.87 -10.77 3.76
C PHE A 66 -30.10 -10.05 3.18
N GLY A 67 -30.02 -8.73 3.02
CA GLY A 67 -31.12 -7.91 2.51
C GLY A 67 -30.79 -6.43 2.54
N THR A 68 -31.67 -5.62 1.94
CA THR A 68 -31.50 -4.16 1.81
C THR A 68 -31.34 -3.42 3.14
N SER A 69 -31.72 -4.04 4.26
CA SER A 69 -31.53 -3.47 5.61
C SER A 69 -30.06 -3.41 6.04
N LEU A 70 -29.17 -4.20 5.43
CA LEU A 70 -27.71 -4.13 5.65
C LEU A 70 -27.08 -2.89 5.03
N LEU A 71 -27.73 -2.29 4.04
CA LEU A 71 -27.21 -1.19 3.22
C LEU A 71 -27.59 0.20 3.77
N ARG A 72 -27.99 0.30 5.06
CA ARG A 72 -28.47 1.56 5.66
C ARG A 72 -27.39 2.53 6.12
N SER A 73 -26.13 2.09 6.21
CA SER A 73 -25.00 2.99 6.52
C SER A 73 -24.67 3.88 5.31
N PRO A 74 -24.04 5.04 5.49
CA PRO A 74 -23.48 5.78 4.38
C PRO A 74 -22.63 4.86 3.50
N ALA A 75 -22.87 4.91 2.18
CA ALA A 75 -22.13 4.14 1.22
C ALA A 75 -20.78 4.79 0.94
N VAL A 76 -19.73 3.99 0.85
CA VAL A 76 -18.46 4.39 0.24
C VAL A 76 -18.52 3.96 -1.23
N GLN A 77 -18.32 4.91 -2.14
CA GLN A 77 -18.22 4.60 -3.57
C GLN A 77 -16.79 4.21 -3.91
N VAL A 78 -16.62 3.09 -4.59
CA VAL A 78 -15.33 2.66 -5.12
C VAL A 78 -15.17 3.28 -6.51
N THR A 79 -14.39 4.34 -6.60
CA THR A 79 -14.25 5.17 -7.81
C THR A 79 -13.08 4.76 -8.69
N THR A 80 -12.11 4.03 -8.12
CA THR A 80 -10.95 3.49 -8.82
C THR A 80 -10.65 2.06 -8.33
N VAL A 81 -9.64 1.40 -8.89
CA VAL A 81 -9.13 0.12 -8.40
C VAL A 81 -8.55 0.31 -6.99
N PRO A 82 -9.10 -0.32 -5.94
CA PRO A 82 -8.80 0.05 -4.56
C PRO A 82 -7.40 -0.30 -4.08
N ALA A 83 -6.77 -1.32 -4.68
CA ALA A 83 -5.40 -1.71 -4.35
C ALA A 83 -4.49 -1.52 -5.56
N GLY A 84 -3.63 -0.52 -5.48
CA GLY A 84 -2.56 -0.19 -6.43
C GLY A 84 -1.20 -0.70 -5.96
N ILE A 85 -0.18 -0.37 -6.72
CA ILE A 85 1.22 -0.74 -6.50
C ILE A 85 2.07 0.52 -6.59
N SER A 86 2.93 0.75 -5.59
CA SER A 86 4.07 1.66 -5.65
C SER A 86 5.34 0.83 -5.70
N VAL A 87 6.26 1.13 -6.62
CA VAL A 87 7.49 0.35 -6.80
C VAL A 87 8.70 1.25 -6.99
N GLU A 88 9.80 0.89 -6.36
CA GLU A 88 11.09 1.53 -6.55
C GLU A 88 11.58 1.34 -7.99
N TYR A 89 12.13 2.37 -8.61
CA TYR A 89 12.66 2.32 -9.98
C TYR A 89 13.63 1.17 -10.22
N PRO A 90 14.63 0.92 -9.34
CA PRO A 90 15.55 -0.19 -9.52
C PRO A 90 14.91 -1.56 -9.42
N VAL A 91 13.87 -1.69 -8.60
CA VAL A 91 13.10 -2.94 -8.45
C VAL A 91 12.31 -3.21 -9.72
N MET A 92 11.60 -2.20 -10.24
CA MET A 92 10.87 -2.32 -11.50
C MET A 92 11.79 -2.66 -12.68
N ALA A 93 12.95 -2.01 -12.76
CA ALA A 93 13.95 -2.32 -13.80
C ALA A 93 14.43 -3.78 -13.70
N ALA A 94 14.67 -4.27 -12.49
CA ALA A 94 15.10 -5.67 -12.26
C ALA A 94 13.99 -6.67 -12.60
N ASP A 95 12.74 -6.38 -12.21
CA ASP A 95 11.58 -7.24 -12.43
C ASP A 95 11.18 -7.32 -13.92
N MET A 96 11.34 -6.24 -14.67
CA MET A 96 11.17 -6.25 -16.12
C MET A 96 12.30 -6.98 -16.85
N GLY A 97 13.46 -7.10 -16.25
CA GLY A 97 14.65 -7.68 -16.85
C GLY A 97 15.43 -6.70 -17.73
N VAL A 98 16.65 -6.36 -17.34
CA VAL A 98 17.51 -5.44 -18.08
C VAL A 98 18.05 -6.17 -19.34
N GLY A 99 17.88 -5.59 -20.54
CA GLY A 99 18.52 -6.14 -21.74
C GLY A 99 17.76 -6.03 -23.06
N GLY A 100 16.62 -5.37 -23.08
CA GLY A 100 15.82 -5.13 -24.28
C GLY A 100 14.77 -6.21 -24.56
N GLY A 101 13.71 -5.81 -25.25
CA GLY A 101 12.52 -6.63 -25.48
C GLY A 101 11.44 -6.43 -24.41
N CYS A 102 10.29 -7.08 -24.61
CA CYS A 102 9.21 -7.01 -23.64
C CYS A 102 9.52 -7.81 -22.37
N PRO A 103 9.05 -7.37 -21.21
CA PRO A 103 9.15 -8.13 -19.96
C PRO A 103 8.52 -9.51 -20.06
N SER A 104 8.85 -10.37 -19.11
CA SER A 104 8.32 -11.73 -19.06
C SER A 104 6.78 -11.72 -19.09
N PRO A 105 6.14 -12.56 -19.94
CA PRO A 105 4.68 -12.71 -19.93
C PRO A 105 4.11 -13.10 -18.57
N THR A 106 4.90 -13.73 -17.69
CA THR A 106 4.47 -14.09 -16.34
C THR A 106 4.31 -12.87 -15.44
N LEU A 107 5.14 -11.83 -15.59
CA LEU A 107 4.96 -10.55 -14.88
C LEU A 107 3.66 -9.87 -15.33
N ALA A 108 3.42 -9.79 -16.63
CA ALA A 108 2.19 -9.22 -17.16
C ALA A 108 0.94 -10.01 -16.70
N ALA A 109 1.03 -11.35 -16.71
CA ALA A 109 -0.05 -12.21 -16.22
C ALA A 109 -0.32 -11.99 -14.73
N GLU A 110 0.73 -11.80 -13.92
CA GLU A 110 0.59 -11.52 -12.48
C GLU A 110 -0.10 -10.18 -12.24
N LEU A 111 0.32 -9.10 -12.88
CA LEU A 111 -0.31 -7.79 -12.78
C LEU A 111 -1.78 -7.84 -13.22
N THR A 112 -2.07 -8.53 -14.32
CA THR A 112 -3.47 -8.76 -14.77
C THR A 112 -4.27 -9.52 -13.73
N ARG A 113 -3.69 -10.54 -13.10
CA ARG A 113 -4.34 -11.33 -12.05
C ARG A 113 -4.64 -10.48 -10.80
N LEU A 114 -3.78 -9.52 -10.49
CA LEU A 114 -4.02 -8.54 -9.41
C LEU A 114 -5.11 -7.52 -9.76
N GLY A 115 -5.66 -7.53 -10.98
CA GLY A 115 -6.72 -6.64 -11.44
C GLY A 115 -6.22 -5.42 -12.18
N SER A 116 -5.05 -5.49 -12.80
CA SER A 116 -4.37 -4.36 -13.47
C SER A 116 -4.31 -3.13 -12.55
N PRO A 117 -3.63 -3.24 -11.39
CA PRO A 117 -3.61 -2.22 -10.36
C PRO A 117 -2.95 -0.94 -10.85
N PRO A 118 -3.39 0.25 -10.44
CA PRO A 118 -2.64 1.48 -10.68
C PRO A 118 -1.18 1.32 -10.26
N LEU A 119 -0.27 1.71 -11.13
CA LEU A 119 1.18 1.57 -10.93
C LEU A 119 1.81 2.92 -10.67
N GLU A 120 2.58 3.03 -9.61
CA GLU A 120 3.44 4.17 -9.34
C GLU A 120 4.91 3.75 -9.35
N LEU A 121 5.71 4.47 -10.11
CA LEU A 121 7.17 4.45 -10.01
C LEU A 121 7.57 5.52 -9.00
N GLY A 122 7.92 5.12 -7.78
CA GLY A 122 8.10 6.06 -6.68
C GLY A 122 9.06 5.57 -5.60
N GLY A 123 8.74 5.87 -4.35
CA GLY A 123 9.54 5.55 -3.19
C GLY A 123 10.85 6.35 -3.10
N VAL A 124 11.78 5.90 -2.24
CA VAL A 124 13.05 6.58 -2.01
C VAL A 124 13.86 6.76 -3.30
N SER A 125 13.81 5.78 -4.21
CA SER A 125 14.54 5.86 -5.48
C SER A 125 14.02 6.94 -6.42
N GLN A 126 12.82 7.45 -6.23
CA GLN A 126 12.31 8.59 -7.00
C GLN A 126 13.29 9.77 -6.95
N ASP A 127 13.74 10.12 -5.74
CA ASP A 127 14.66 11.23 -5.48
C ASP A 127 16.14 10.89 -5.70
N GLN A 128 16.43 9.66 -6.10
CA GLN A 128 17.76 9.18 -6.46
C GLN A 128 17.89 8.91 -7.95
N THR A 129 16.77 8.86 -8.70
CA THR A 129 16.77 8.40 -10.09
C THR A 129 17.17 9.52 -11.05
N ALA A 130 18.10 9.17 -11.95
CA ALA A 130 18.54 9.95 -13.09
C ALA A 130 18.10 9.26 -14.40
N PRO A 131 17.79 10.03 -15.46
CA PRO A 131 17.46 9.48 -16.76
C PRO A 131 18.58 8.63 -17.36
N PRO A 132 18.30 7.75 -18.34
CA PRO A 132 19.33 6.99 -19.05
C PRO A 132 20.38 7.90 -19.68
N GLY A 133 21.65 7.50 -19.59
CA GLY A 133 22.77 8.17 -20.24
C GLY A 133 23.20 9.51 -19.63
N THR A 134 22.70 9.89 -18.45
CA THR A 134 23.02 11.18 -17.80
C THR A 134 24.20 11.12 -16.82
N LEU A 135 24.50 9.93 -16.25
CA LEU A 135 25.62 9.73 -15.33
C LEU A 135 26.81 9.17 -16.07
N THR A 136 27.99 9.76 -15.87
CA THR A 136 29.26 9.27 -16.47
C THR A 136 29.74 7.97 -15.82
N GLN A 137 29.40 7.77 -14.56
CA GLN A 137 29.71 6.54 -13.79
C GLN A 137 28.47 6.13 -12.97
N PRO A 138 27.56 5.30 -13.55
CA PRO A 138 26.42 4.80 -12.80
C PRO A 138 26.88 3.96 -11.61
N PRO A 139 26.22 4.09 -10.45
CA PRO A 139 26.53 3.28 -9.28
C PRO A 139 26.20 1.80 -9.51
N THR A 140 26.96 0.93 -8.88
CA THR A 140 26.77 -0.53 -8.96
C THR A 140 25.64 -1.03 -8.04
N SER A 141 25.22 -0.23 -7.04
CA SER A 141 24.14 -0.54 -6.11
C SER A 141 23.36 0.74 -5.81
N TRP A 142 22.06 0.70 -5.99
CA TRP A 142 21.18 1.83 -5.70
C TRP A 142 20.96 2.04 -4.20
N GLN A 143 20.99 0.98 -3.38
CA GLN A 143 20.74 1.06 -1.94
C GLN A 143 21.80 1.89 -1.20
N THR A 144 23.00 2.00 -1.74
CA THR A 144 24.10 2.76 -1.14
C THR A 144 24.48 4.01 -1.93
N ALA A 145 23.82 4.24 -3.08
CA ALA A 145 24.11 5.36 -3.96
C ALA A 145 23.22 6.56 -3.64
N THR A 146 23.77 7.75 -3.82
CA THR A 146 22.98 8.99 -3.79
C THR A 146 22.20 9.21 -5.09
N LEU A 147 22.62 8.57 -6.19
CA LEU A 147 21.99 8.62 -7.50
C LEU A 147 21.96 7.22 -8.12
N TYR A 148 20.89 6.90 -8.81
CA TYR A 148 20.67 5.71 -9.62
C TYR A 148 20.34 6.12 -11.05
N GLN A 149 20.99 5.53 -12.05
CA GLN A 149 20.63 5.79 -13.44
C GLN A 149 19.74 4.69 -13.98
N LEU A 150 18.60 5.06 -14.60
CA LEU A 150 17.77 4.11 -15.31
C LEU A 150 18.55 3.43 -16.43
N PRO A 151 18.38 2.12 -16.60
CA PRO A 151 18.99 1.42 -17.74
C PRO A 151 18.38 1.89 -19.06
N ALA A 152 19.18 1.85 -20.12
CA ALA A 152 18.69 2.06 -21.48
C ALA A 152 17.56 1.04 -21.79
N GLY A 153 16.52 1.48 -22.47
CA GLY A 153 15.36 0.62 -22.81
C GLY A 153 14.33 0.45 -21.69
N PHE A 154 14.51 1.08 -20.52
CA PHE A 154 13.55 0.98 -19.40
C PHE A 154 12.14 1.38 -19.81
N TRP A 155 12.01 2.51 -20.50
CA TRP A 155 10.70 3.05 -20.87
C TRP A 155 10.02 2.26 -21.99
N GLU A 156 10.78 1.71 -22.93
CA GLU A 156 10.27 0.82 -23.98
C GLU A 156 9.76 -0.50 -23.38
N GLN A 157 10.48 -1.05 -22.40
CA GLN A 157 10.03 -2.24 -21.67
C GLN A 157 8.79 -1.96 -20.86
N LEU A 158 8.72 -0.82 -20.18
CA LEU A 158 7.54 -0.39 -19.43
C LEU A 158 6.34 -0.19 -20.35
N HIS A 159 6.53 0.44 -21.52
CA HIS A 159 5.49 0.57 -22.53
C HIS A 159 4.95 -0.80 -22.97
N CYS A 160 5.83 -1.75 -23.23
CA CYS A 160 5.43 -3.10 -23.61
C CYS A 160 4.60 -3.78 -22.51
N LEU A 161 5.02 -3.66 -21.26
CA LEU A 161 4.29 -4.19 -20.11
C LEU A 161 2.91 -3.55 -20.01
N LEU A 162 2.82 -2.22 -19.98
CA LEU A 162 1.57 -1.46 -19.87
C LEU A 162 0.63 -1.66 -21.06
N SER A 163 1.16 -1.94 -22.25
CA SER A 163 0.36 -2.29 -23.42
C SER A 163 -0.42 -3.59 -23.22
N SER A 164 0.14 -4.52 -22.43
CA SER A 164 -0.49 -5.81 -22.12
C SER A 164 -1.43 -5.73 -20.90
N THR A 165 -1.06 -4.95 -19.89
CA THR A 165 -1.72 -4.95 -18.58
C THR A 165 -2.65 -3.77 -18.34
N ARG A 166 -2.43 -2.65 -19.06
CA ARG A 166 -3.32 -1.48 -19.08
C ARG A 166 -3.46 -0.72 -17.76
N GLU A 167 -2.46 -0.82 -16.86
CA GLU A 167 -2.46 -0.02 -15.64
C GLU A 167 -2.37 1.49 -15.92
N PRO A 168 -3.08 2.34 -15.15
CA PRO A 168 -2.75 3.76 -15.05
C PRO A 168 -1.37 3.93 -14.42
N LEU A 169 -0.59 4.90 -14.92
CA LEU A 169 0.79 5.13 -14.50
C LEU A 169 0.93 6.45 -13.74
N THR A 170 1.55 6.40 -12.57
CA THR A 170 2.10 7.57 -11.87
C THR A 170 3.63 7.48 -11.91
N VAL A 171 4.29 8.58 -12.26
CA VAL A 171 5.75 8.64 -12.38
C VAL A 171 6.31 9.65 -11.41
N GLY A 172 7.10 9.17 -10.47
CA GLY A 172 7.83 10.01 -9.53
C GLY A 172 9.01 10.72 -10.18
N LEU A 173 9.03 12.05 -10.13
CA LEU A 173 10.13 12.86 -10.64
C LEU A 173 11.07 13.24 -9.50
N ASN A 174 12.38 13.14 -9.76
CA ASN A 174 13.43 13.50 -8.81
C ASN A 174 13.37 14.99 -8.49
N MET A 175 12.77 15.33 -7.37
CA MET A 175 12.67 16.71 -6.90
C MET A 175 13.90 17.12 -6.09
N ARG A 176 14.53 16.19 -5.41
CA ARG A 176 15.65 16.48 -4.49
C ARG A 176 16.86 17.07 -5.18
N THR A 177 17.12 16.71 -6.45
CA THR A 177 18.21 17.31 -7.24
C THR A 177 17.84 18.69 -7.81
N GLY A 178 16.55 19.04 -7.91
CA GLY A 178 16.10 20.24 -8.59
C GLY A 178 16.49 20.31 -10.07
N ASN A 179 16.81 19.18 -10.71
CA ASN A 179 17.27 19.13 -12.09
C ASN A 179 16.11 19.10 -13.09
N VAL A 180 15.72 20.26 -13.60
CA VAL A 180 14.62 20.39 -14.57
C VAL A 180 14.88 19.61 -15.86
N ALA A 181 16.13 19.54 -16.32
CA ALA A 181 16.45 18.80 -17.53
C ALA A 181 16.17 17.30 -17.36
N TRP A 182 16.54 16.73 -16.20
CA TRP A 182 16.20 15.34 -15.85
C TRP A 182 14.70 15.13 -15.74
N ALA A 183 14.00 16.01 -15.02
CA ALA A 183 12.54 15.93 -14.89
C ALA A 183 11.85 16.01 -16.26
N THR A 184 12.32 16.89 -17.17
CA THR A 184 11.78 17.04 -18.53
C THR A 184 12.02 15.78 -19.36
N GLN A 185 13.21 15.21 -19.31
CA GLN A 185 13.52 13.96 -20.02
C GLN A 185 12.67 12.81 -19.48
N MET A 186 12.67 12.58 -18.18
CA MET A 186 11.87 11.54 -17.53
C MET A 186 10.38 11.65 -17.87
N ALA A 187 9.83 12.86 -17.76
CA ALA A 187 8.44 13.09 -18.08
C ALA A 187 8.11 12.88 -19.58
N GLY A 188 9.05 13.24 -20.46
CA GLY A 188 8.93 12.99 -21.90
C GLY A 188 8.89 11.50 -22.24
N GLU A 189 9.80 10.73 -21.65
CA GLU A 189 9.89 9.28 -21.83
C GLU A 189 8.69 8.56 -21.21
N ALA A 190 8.24 8.98 -20.03
CA ALA A 190 7.06 8.45 -19.37
C ALA A 190 5.77 8.64 -20.21
N ARG A 191 5.61 9.78 -20.89
CA ARG A 191 4.50 9.99 -21.83
C ARG A 191 4.52 8.99 -22.99
N GLY A 192 5.70 8.62 -23.46
CA GLY A 192 5.85 7.58 -24.48
C GLY A 192 5.53 6.18 -23.98
N ALA A 193 5.74 5.92 -22.69
CA ALA A 193 5.49 4.63 -22.07
C ALA A 193 4.05 4.41 -21.61
N ALA A 194 3.36 5.45 -21.17
CA ALA A 194 2.00 5.36 -20.65
C ALA A 194 0.98 4.96 -21.73
N VAL A 195 0.03 4.11 -21.34
CA VAL A 195 -1.03 3.58 -22.24
C VAL A 195 -2.42 3.95 -21.77
N ASN A 196 -2.65 4.00 -20.45
CA ASN A 196 -3.98 4.19 -19.85
C ASN A 196 -3.96 5.21 -18.72
N GLY A 197 -3.67 6.46 -19.07
CA GLY A 197 -3.56 7.55 -18.10
C GLY A 197 -2.15 7.70 -17.52
N LEU A 198 -1.79 8.96 -17.27
CA LEU A 198 -0.49 9.34 -16.71
C LEU A 198 -0.70 10.46 -15.70
N SER A 199 0.02 10.35 -14.59
CA SER A 199 0.19 11.41 -13.60
C SER A 199 1.64 11.43 -13.12
N TYR A 200 2.03 12.50 -12.44
CA TYR A 200 3.37 12.62 -11.87
C TYR A 200 3.30 12.89 -10.38
N SER A 201 4.24 12.33 -9.62
CA SER A 201 4.51 12.81 -8.26
C SER A 201 5.84 13.57 -8.22
N LEU A 202 5.88 14.63 -7.42
CA LEU A 202 7.06 15.51 -7.31
C LEU A 202 7.71 15.29 -5.95
N GLY A 203 8.79 14.51 -5.95
CA GLY A 203 9.55 14.16 -4.74
C GLY A 203 8.87 13.13 -3.87
N ASN A 204 9.68 12.41 -3.09
CA ASN A 204 9.25 11.41 -2.14
C ASN A 204 9.47 11.93 -0.71
N GLU A 205 8.43 11.94 0.11
CA GLU A 205 8.48 12.33 1.52
C GLU A 205 9.17 13.70 1.77
N PRO A 206 8.73 14.77 1.10
CA PRO A 206 9.40 16.08 1.18
C PRO A 206 9.33 16.71 2.59
N ASP A 207 8.46 16.25 3.46
CA ASP A 207 8.42 16.60 4.88
C ASP A 207 9.62 16.05 5.68
N LEU A 208 10.44 15.20 5.05
CA LEU A 208 11.69 14.68 5.60
C LEU A 208 12.95 15.28 4.96
N TYR A 209 12.81 16.17 3.96
CA TYR A 209 13.96 16.80 3.31
C TYR A 209 14.74 17.69 4.27
N ASP A 210 16.06 17.50 4.30
CA ASP A 210 17.05 18.35 4.99
C ASP A 210 16.76 18.69 6.45
N LEU A 211 15.95 17.87 7.13
CA LEU A 211 15.86 17.94 8.58
C LEU A 211 17.23 17.57 9.16
N PRO A 212 17.93 18.47 9.88
CA PRO A 212 19.30 18.26 10.32
C PRO A 212 19.49 17.05 11.25
N ASN A 213 18.41 16.43 11.70
CA ASN A 213 18.44 15.25 12.54
C ASN A 213 17.25 14.31 12.27
N TYR A 214 17.40 13.41 11.33
CA TYR A 214 16.49 12.28 11.17
C TYR A 214 16.27 11.47 12.48
N ALA A 215 17.25 11.56 13.41
CA ALA A 215 17.19 10.94 14.73
C ALA A 215 16.35 11.72 15.76
N ALA A 216 15.96 12.95 15.47
CA ALA A 216 15.21 13.83 16.39
C ALA A 216 13.70 13.90 16.08
N LEU A 217 13.14 12.87 15.42
CA LEU A 217 11.73 12.79 15.05
C LEU A 217 10.74 12.83 16.24
N ASP A 218 11.23 12.80 17.47
CA ASP A 218 10.41 12.85 18.69
C ASP A 218 10.22 14.26 19.27
N LYS A 219 10.83 15.32 18.66
CA LYS A 219 10.65 16.69 19.11
C LYS A 219 9.70 17.44 18.18
N PRO A 220 8.71 18.17 18.70
CA PRO A 220 7.88 19.03 17.88
C PRO A 220 8.73 20.17 17.30
N PHE A 221 8.91 20.20 16.01
CA PHE A 221 9.61 21.25 15.28
C PHE A 221 8.64 22.39 14.97
N ALA A 222 8.31 23.21 15.96
CA ALA A 222 7.50 24.39 15.72
C ALA A 222 8.25 25.34 14.77
N GLY A 223 7.73 25.49 13.55
CA GLY A 223 8.26 26.38 12.52
C GLY A 223 9.05 25.71 11.39
N GLU A 224 9.52 24.48 11.54
CA GLU A 224 10.23 23.76 10.49
C GLU A 224 9.30 23.18 9.44
N GLU A 225 8.06 22.80 9.82
CA GLU A 225 7.04 22.33 8.89
C GLU A 225 6.70 23.39 7.83
N ALA A 226 6.58 24.66 8.22
CA ALA A 226 6.32 25.75 7.28
C ALA A 226 7.50 25.98 6.31
N ALA A 227 8.73 25.81 6.78
CA ALA A 227 9.92 25.91 5.94
C ALA A 227 10.00 24.73 4.96
N ALA A 228 9.72 23.51 5.40
CA ALA A 228 9.69 22.32 4.55
C ALA A 228 8.57 22.41 3.50
N ALA A 229 7.37 22.86 3.89
CA ALA A 229 6.27 23.09 2.96
C ALA A 229 6.61 24.17 1.92
N SER A 230 7.23 25.28 2.34
CA SER A 230 7.66 26.34 1.42
C SER A 230 8.76 25.86 0.46
N LEU A 231 9.69 25.02 0.92
CA LEU A 231 10.71 24.42 0.06
C LEU A 231 10.06 23.49 -0.98
N TYR A 232 9.12 22.65 -0.54
CA TYR A 232 8.36 21.80 -1.44
C TYR A 232 7.62 22.61 -2.50
N GLU A 233 6.88 23.65 -2.10
CA GLU A 233 6.17 24.54 -3.03
C GLU A 233 7.11 25.16 -4.07
N GLN A 234 8.26 25.66 -3.66
CA GLN A 234 9.25 26.26 -4.55
C GLN A 234 9.81 25.24 -5.55
N LEU A 235 10.21 24.06 -5.09
CA LEU A 235 10.75 23.01 -5.94
C LEU A 235 9.66 22.47 -6.90
N ALA A 236 8.44 22.27 -6.40
CA ALA A 236 7.33 21.83 -7.23
C ALA A 236 6.98 22.83 -8.33
N GLN A 237 6.92 24.14 -8.02
CA GLN A 237 6.71 25.18 -9.02
C GLN A 237 7.82 25.21 -10.08
N TYR A 238 9.05 24.91 -9.66
CA TYR A 238 10.19 24.87 -10.56
C TYR A 238 10.15 23.66 -11.50
N LEU A 239 9.71 22.48 -11.02
CA LEU A 239 9.67 21.24 -11.79
C LEU A 239 8.36 21.03 -12.56
N LYS A 240 7.26 21.62 -12.11
CA LYS A 240 5.93 21.45 -12.72
C LYS A 240 5.89 21.66 -14.25
N PRO A 241 6.61 22.63 -14.86
CA PRO A 241 6.62 22.77 -16.31
C PRO A 241 7.08 21.51 -17.06
N ALA A 242 7.93 20.66 -16.46
CA ALA A 242 8.39 19.41 -17.06
C ALA A 242 7.25 18.40 -17.29
N THR A 243 6.19 18.46 -16.46
CA THR A 243 5.06 17.52 -16.54
C THR A 243 4.13 17.77 -17.74
N GLY A 244 4.29 18.92 -18.42
CA GLY A 244 3.48 19.23 -19.61
C GLY A 244 2.00 19.46 -19.34
N GLY A 245 1.63 19.68 -18.06
CA GLY A 245 0.24 19.92 -17.66
C GLY A 245 -0.53 18.67 -17.22
N GLU A 246 0.11 17.51 -17.20
CA GLU A 246 -0.46 16.29 -16.63
C GLU A 246 -0.76 16.45 -15.14
N SER A 247 -1.68 15.63 -14.63
CA SER A 247 -2.10 15.65 -13.22
C SER A 247 -0.94 15.36 -12.27
N LEU A 248 -0.92 16.05 -11.13
CA LEU A 248 0.07 15.85 -10.07
C LEU A 248 -0.55 15.12 -8.88
N VAL A 249 0.15 14.12 -8.39
CA VAL A 249 -0.13 13.42 -7.13
C VAL A 249 0.84 13.95 -6.06
N GLY A 250 0.38 14.18 -4.86
CA GLY A 250 1.26 14.59 -3.76
C GLY A 250 0.53 15.27 -2.60
N PRO A 251 1.28 15.77 -1.61
CA PRO A 251 2.75 15.92 -1.57
C PRO A 251 3.54 14.68 -1.08
N GLU A 252 2.97 13.48 -1.04
CA GLU A 252 3.67 12.23 -0.71
C GLU A 252 4.32 12.25 0.69
N LEU A 253 3.54 12.67 1.70
CA LEU A 253 4.08 12.92 3.05
C LEU A 253 4.28 11.63 3.85
N ALA A 254 5.47 11.46 4.43
CA ALA A 254 5.75 10.39 5.40
C ALA A 254 4.96 10.56 6.70
N VAL A 255 4.84 11.81 7.19
CA VAL A 255 4.20 12.16 8.46
C VAL A 255 3.18 13.27 8.23
N ALA A 256 2.07 12.93 7.56
CA ALA A 256 1.05 13.90 7.14
C ALA A 256 0.56 14.83 8.28
N SER A 257 0.54 14.35 9.53
CA SER A 257 0.12 15.16 10.68
C SER A 257 0.96 16.42 10.92
N ARG A 258 2.19 16.46 10.44
CA ARG A 258 3.05 17.64 10.51
C ARG A 258 2.52 18.79 9.65
N TRP A 259 1.92 18.47 8.52
CA TRP A 259 1.38 19.46 7.58
C TRP A 259 -0.13 19.63 7.69
N HIS A 260 -0.74 19.20 8.81
CA HIS A 260 -2.20 19.22 8.97
C HIS A 260 -2.84 20.57 8.60
N GLN A 261 -2.29 21.69 9.08
CA GLN A 261 -2.81 23.03 8.78
C GLN A 261 -2.30 23.59 7.44
N LEU A 262 -1.19 23.08 6.93
CA LEU A 262 -0.54 23.56 5.71
C LEU A 262 -1.06 22.84 4.45
N LEU A 263 -1.51 21.60 4.59
CA LEU A 263 -1.86 20.75 3.46
C LEU A 263 -2.83 21.39 2.46
N PRO A 264 -3.95 22.02 2.87
CA PRO A 264 -4.88 22.63 1.90
C PRO A 264 -4.23 23.81 1.13
N LEU A 265 -3.30 24.53 1.74
CA LEU A 265 -2.57 25.61 1.09
C LEU A 265 -1.57 25.06 0.08
N VAL A 266 -0.74 24.10 0.49
CA VAL A 266 0.24 23.41 -0.37
C VAL A 266 -0.44 22.82 -1.60
N VAL A 267 -1.56 22.09 -1.40
CA VAL A 267 -2.33 21.50 -2.50
C VAL A 267 -2.75 22.54 -3.53
N LYS A 268 -3.27 23.68 -3.07
CA LYS A 268 -3.69 24.79 -3.95
C LYS A 268 -2.51 25.48 -4.62
N THR A 269 -1.45 25.78 -3.87
CA THR A 269 -0.27 26.50 -4.37
C THR A 269 0.44 25.72 -5.45
N VAL A 270 0.63 24.41 -5.25
CA VAL A 270 1.24 23.50 -6.23
C VAL A 270 0.27 23.19 -7.37
N GLY A 271 -1.03 23.17 -7.09
CA GLY A 271 -2.08 22.76 -8.01
C GLY A 271 -2.04 21.26 -8.22
N LEU A 272 -2.09 20.50 -7.10
CA LEU A 272 -2.20 19.06 -7.14
C LEU A 272 -3.57 18.63 -7.66
N GLY A 273 -3.61 17.53 -8.40
CA GLY A 273 -4.83 16.90 -8.89
C GLY A 273 -5.30 15.75 -8.01
N THR A 274 -4.40 15.19 -7.19
CA THR A 274 -4.68 14.12 -6.23
C THR A 274 -3.84 14.36 -4.98
N VAL A 275 -4.43 14.17 -3.79
CA VAL A 275 -3.69 14.28 -2.53
C VAL A 275 -3.14 12.91 -2.14
N GLY A 276 -1.80 12.76 -2.17
CA GLY A 276 -1.06 11.55 -1.83
C GLY A 276 -0.37 11.65 -0.47
N VAL A 277 -0.45 10.58 0.33
CA VAL A 277 0.27 10.44 1.61
C VAL A 277 0.75 9.02 1.81
N HIS A 278 1.81 8.84 2.61
CA HIS A 278 2.35 7.53 2.97
C HIS A 278 1.84 7.08 4.34
N LEU A 279 1.69 5.76 4.52
CA LEU A 279 1.24 5.21 5.80
C LEU A 279 1.78 3.81 6.07
N TYR A 280 2.62 3.69 7.08
CA TYR A 280 3.10 2.43 7.61
C TYR A 280 2.64 2.27 9.07
N PRO A 281 1.89 1.19 9.42
CA PRO A 281 1.42 1.00 10.79
C PRO A 281 2.52 0.60 11.78
N LEU A 282 3.57 -0.05 11.28
CA LEU A 282 4.75 -0.47 12.04
C LEU A 282 6.02 0.08 11.40
N THR A 283 7.15 -0.09 12.08
CA THR A 283 8.46 0.35 11.56
C THR A 283 9.58 -0.56 12.02
N THR A 284 10.54 -0.78 11.14
CA THR A 284 11.83 -1.44 11.46
C THR A 284 13.00 -0.46 11.44
N CYS A 285 12.77 0.81 11.13
CA CYS A 285 13.82 1.82 10.97
C CYS A 285 14.67 2.05 12.23
N ARG A 286 14.06 1.92 13.41
CA ARG A 286 14.77 2.11 14.70
C ARG A 286 14.98 0.79 15.45
N SER A 287 13.96 -0.06 15.48
CA SER A 287 13.99 -1.36 16.16
C SER A 287 12.96 -2.30 15.53
N ALA A 288 13.41 -3.52 15.25
CA ALA A 288 12.53 -4.58 14.77
C ALA A 288 11.66 -5.20 15.89
N SER A 289 11.93 -4.90 17.16
CA SER A 289 11.28 -5.57 18.30
C SER A 289 9.77 -5.33 18.41
N GLU A 290 9.28 -4.19 17.89
CA GLU A 290 7.85 -3.86 17.90
C GLU A 290 7.12 -4.39 16.65
N THR A 291 7.85 -4.79 15.62
CA THR A 291 7.32 -5.35 14.38
C THR A 291 7.07 -6.84 14.57
N THR A 292 5.89 -7.20 15.00
CA THR A 292 5.48 -8.57 15.29
C THR A 292 4.19 -8.95 14.56
N ILE A 293 3.95 -10.25 14.35
CA ILE A 293 2.67 -10.75 13.81
C ILE A 293 1.48 -10.24 14.64
N LYS A 294 1.59 -10.26 15.97
CA LYS A 294 0.55 -9.73 16.87
C LYS A 294 0.33 -8.23 16.67
N GLY A 295 1.40 -7.46 16.51
CA GLY A 295 1.35 -6.03 16.22
C GLY A 295 0.66 -5.76 14.89
N LEU A 296 1.05 -6.50 13.84
CA LEU A 296 0.48 -6.38 12.50
C LEU A 296 -1.01 -6.74 12.46
N LEU A 297 -1.43 -7.79 13.14
CA LEU A 297 -2.84 -8.22 13.23
C LEU A 297 -3.67 -7.41 14.22
N SER A 298 -3.08 -6.44 14.92
CA SER A 298 -3.83 -5.58 15.84
C SER A 298 -4.84 -4.68 15.10
N ARG A 299 -5.93 -4.33 15.78
CA ARG A 299 -6.90 -3.35 15.26
C ARG A 299 -6.24 -2.01 14.95
N ARG A 300 -5.23 -1.61 15.74
CA ARG A 300 -4.48 -0.37 15.53
C ARG A 300 -3.76 -0.37 14.18
N ALA A 301 -3.13 -1.47 13.79
CA ALA A 301 -2.44 -1.58 12.52
C ALA A 301 -3.42 -1.67 11.34
N GLY A 302 -4.45 -2.53 11.44
CA GLY A 302 -5.45 -2.69 10.38
C GLY A 302 -6.29 -1.43 10.15
N ASN A 303 -6.63 -0.69 11.21
CA ASN A 303 -7.42 0.54 11.13
C ASN A 303 -6.58 1.83 11.15
N SER A 304 -5.30 1.73 10.82
CA SER A 304 -4.41 2.91 10.81
C SER A 304 -4.84 4.01 9.80
N PRO A 305 -5.47 3.73 8.65
CA PRO A 305 -5.97 4.75 7.73
C PRO A 305 -6.97 5.71 8.36
N ALA A 306 -7.79 5.26 9.31
CA ALA A 306 -8.76 6.12 9.99
C ALA A 306 -8.11 7.34 10.69
N ARG A 307 -6.83 7.26 11.07
CA ARG A 307 -6.08 8.39 11.65
C ARG A 307 -5.77 9.48 10.64
N LEU A 308 -5.82 9.15 9.36
CA LEU A 308 -5.57 10.07 8.24
C LEU A 308 -6.86 10.47 7.50
N ALA A 309 -8.04 10.12 8.02
CA ALA A 309 -9.32 10.51 7.40
C ALA A 309 -9.45 12.03 7.16
N TRP A 310 -8.79 12.84 7.98
CA TRP A 310 -8.73 14.30 7.80
C TRP A 310 -8.03 14.71 6.50
N VAL A 311 -7.08 13.91 5.99
CA VAL A 311 -6.40 14.16 4.69
C VAL A 311 -7.43 14.00 3.57
N ALA A 312 -8.15 12.90 3.55
CA ALA A 312 -9.21 12.65 2.57
C ALA A 312 -10.31 13.72 2.64
N GLN A 313 -10.73 14.10 3.86
CA GLN A 313 -11.69 15.20 4.05
C GLN A 313 -11.17 16.54 3.51
N ALA A 314 -9.89 16.86 3.74
CA ALA A 314 -9.28 18.08 3.23
C ALA A 314 -9.19 18.06 1.68
N ALA A 315 -8.84 16.92 1.08
CA ALA A 315 -8.84 16.74 -0.37
C ALA A 315 -10.24 16.91 -0.96
N HIS A 316 -11.24 16.21 -0.41
CA HIS A 316 -12.62 16.27 -0.87
C HIS A 316 -13.23 17.68 -0.73
N ALA A 317 -12.87 18.42 0.32
CA ALA A 317 -13.26 19.82 0.47
C ALA A 317 -12.70 20.73 -0.65
N LEU A 318 -11.66 20.30 -1.34
CA LEU A 318 -11.08 20.94 -2.52
C LEU A 318 -11.61 20.32 -3.85
N GLY A 319 -12.49 19.34 -3.78
CA GLY A 319 -12.99 18.60 -4.96
C GLY A 319 -11.97 17.62 -5.56
N LEU A 320 -10.98 17.17 -4.77
CA LEU A 320 -9.88 16.31 -5.21
C LEU A 320 -9.97 14.91 -4.60
N PRO A 321 -9.53 13.87 -5.30
CA PRO A 321 -9.33 12.55 -4.71
C PRO A 321 -8.15 12.53 -3.74
N ALA A 322 -8.20 11.56 -2.80
CA ALA A 322 -7.12 11.28 -1.86
C ALA A 322 -6.67 9.82 -1.98
N VAL A 323 -5.37 9.59 -1.96
CA VAL A 323 -4.78 8.24 -2.04
C VAL A 323 -3.75 8.03 -0.93
N ILE A 324 -3.65 6.81 -0.44
CA ILE A 324 -2.47 6.38 0.30
C ILE A 324 -1.50 5.84 -0.77
N SER A 325 -0.65 6.73 -1.25
CA SER A 325 0.22 6.49 -2.41
C SER A 325 1.39 5.56 -2.10
N GLU A 326 1.73 5.40 -0.82
CA GLU A 326 2.70 4.41 -0.39
C GLU A 326 2.30 3.81 0.97
N ALA A 327 2.17 2.48 1.03
CA ALA A 327 1.88 1.78 2.26
C ALA A 327 2.46 0.36 2.25
N ASN A 328 2.88 -0.12 3.41
CA ASN A 328 3.06 -1.56 3.64
C ASN A 328 3.06 -1.87 5.15
N SER A 329 3.26 -3.14 5.51
CA SER A 329 3.20 -3.66 6.88
C SER A 329 4.10 -2.95 7.88
N ALA A 330 5.33 -2.61 7.46
CA ALA A 330 6.29 -1.87 8.26
C ALA A 330 7.27 -1.09 7.37
N SER A 331 7.57 0.17 7.70
CA SER A 331 8.56 0.97 6.98
C SER A 331 9.97 0.37 7.08
N CYS A 332 10.89 0.86 6.24
CA CYS A 332 12.28 0.37 6.13
C CYS A 332 12.38 -1.11 5.73
N GLY A 333 11.61 -1.51 4.69
CA GLY A 333 11.72 -2.83 4.04
C GLY A 333 10.97 -3.97 4.73
N GLY A 334 10.24 -3.68 5.81
CA GLY A 334 9.51 -4.70 6.56
C GLY A 334 10.41 -5.64 7.36
N LEU A 335 9.82 -6.70 7.92
CA LEU A 335 10.52 -7.70 8.71
C LEU A 335 10.26 -9.11 8.16
N PRO A 336 11.30 -9.88 7.79
CA PRO A 336 11.14 -11.29 7.43
C PRO A 336 10.41 -12.09 8.54
N GLY A 337 9.49 -12.97 8.13
CA GLY A 337 8.65 -13.73 9.06
C GLY A 337 7.43 -12.98 9.58
N VAL A 338 7.36 -11.67 9.38
CA VAL A 338 6.18 -10.84 9.70
C VAL A 338 5.57 -10.29 8.40
N SER A 339 6.33 -9.48 7.66
CA SER A 339 5.86 -8.78 6.48
C SER A 339 5.60 -9.69 5.27
N ASN A 340 6.30 -10.82 5.18
CA ASN A 340 6.09 -11.88 4.17
C ASN A 340 5.30 -13.08 4.71
N SER A 341 4.68 -12.97 5.87
CA SER A 341 3.85 -14.04 6.45
C SER A 341 2.39 -13.94 5.99
N PRO A 342 1.57 -15.00 6.14
CA PRO A 342 0.13 -14.93 5.89
C PRO A 342 -0.60 -13.82 6.69
N ALA A 343 -0.03 -13.37 7.81
CA ALA A 343 -0.58 -12.25 8.58
C ALA A 343 -0.58 -10.93 7.79
N SER A 344 0.35 -10.74 6.85
CA SER A 344 0.38 -9.56 5.99
C SER A 344 -0.84 -9.50 5.05
N ALA A 345 -1.32 -10.65 4.59
CA ALA A 345 -2.53 -10.71 3.78
C ALA A 345 -3.78 -10.27 4.57
N VAL A 346 -3.93 -10.76 5.78
CA VAL A 346 -5.05 -10.36 6.65
C VAL A 346 -4.99 -8.86 6.97
N TRP A 347 -3.79 -8.38 7.30
CA TRP A 347 -3.57 -6.96 7.57
C TRP A 347 -3.92 -6.08 6.35
N ALA A 348 -3.43 -6.43 5.16
CA ALA A 348 -3.63 -5.64 3.95
C ALA A 348 -5.11 -5.54 3.55
N LEU A 349 -5.90 -6.62 3.73
CA LEU A 349 -7.35 -6.58 3.54
C LEU A 349 -8.03 -5.61 4.51
N ARG A 350 -7.69 -5.67 5.81
CA ARG A 350 -8.20 -4.75 6.83
C ARG A 350 -7.85 -3.31 6.53
N PHE A 351 -6.58 -3.10 6.18
CA PHE A 351 -6.03 -1.79 5.88
C PHE A 351 -6.70 -1.16 4.65
N GLY A 352 -6.85 -1.92 3.56
CA GLY A 352 -7.49 -1.43 2.33
C GLY A 352 -8.97 -1.07 2.56
N ILE A 353 -9.73 -1.90 3.27
CA ILE A 353 -11.13 -1.60 3.61
C ILE A 353 -11.19 -0.35 4.49
N ALA A 354 -10.34 -0.25 5.53
CA ALA A 354 -10.30 0.91 6.41
C ALA A 354 -9.86 2.20 5.69
N ALA A 355 -9.04 2.11 4.65
CA ALA A 355 -8.68 3.24 3.82
C ALA A 355 -9.88 3.77 3.02
N LEU A 356 -10.64 2.87 2.38
CA LEU A 356 -11.89 3.23 1.69
C LEU A 356 -12.89 3.88 2.66
N GLU A 357 -13.07 3.32 3.87
CA GLU A 357 -13.94 3.89 4.91
C GLU A 357 -13.45 5.24 5.44
N ALA A 358 -12.13 5.47 5.41
CA ALA A 358 -11.53 6.75 5.78
C ALA A 358 -11.66 7.83 4.69
N GLY A 359 -12.14 7.45 3.50
CA GLY A 359 -12.36 8.34 2.35
C GLY A 359 -11.22 8.37 1.35
N PHE A 360 -10.25 7.48 1.45
CA PHE A 360 -9.24 7.31 0.40
C PHE A 360 -9.81 6.47 -0.73
N GLU A 361 -9.52 6.84 -1.96
CA GLU A 361 -9.98 6.11 -3.15
C GLU A 361 -9.14 4.87 -3.43
N GLU A 362 -7.85 4.88 -3.01
CA GLU A 362 -6.85 3.89 -3.38
C GLU A 362 -5.78 3.75 -2.30
N VAL A 363 -5.20 2.55 -2.20
CA VAL A 363 -3.95 2.28 -1.46
C VAL A 363 -2.96 1.65 -2.40
N ARG A 364 -1.78 2.24 -2.56
CA ARG A 364 -0.65 1.65 -3.31
C ARG A 364 0.27 0.93 -2.35
N PHE A 365 0.33 -0.40 -2.50
CA PHE A 365 1.22 -1.23 -1.69
C PHE A 365 2.63 -1.20 -2.26
N HIS A 366 3.60 -0.85 -1.41
CA HIS A 366 4.96 -0.54 -1.82
C HIS A 366 5.82 -1.77 -2.03
N PHE A 367 6.64 -1.75 -3.10
CA PHE A 367 7.65 -2.71 -3.46
C PHE A 367 9.02 -2.06 -3.40
N SER A 368 9.95 -2.64 -2.68
CA SER A 368 11.31 -2.12 -2.57
C SER A 368 12.41 -3.18 -2.66
N GLY A 369 12.08 -4.37 -3.20
CA GLY A 369 13.00 -5.50 -3.25
C GLY A 369 13.18 -6.21 -1.90
N ASN A 370 12.23 -6.01 -0.96
CA ASN A 370 12.34 -6.41 0.42
C ASN A 370 11.28 -7.44 0.85
N SER A 371 11.14 -7.65 2.17
CA SER A 371 10.29 -8.72 2.70
C SER A 371 8.79 -8.49 2.52
N TYR A 372 8.34 -7.28 2.31
CA TYR A 372 6.92 -6.95 2.15
C TYR A 372 6.41 -6.93 0.70
N ASP A 373 7.27 -7.13 -0.28
CA ASP A 373 6.84 -7.12 -1.69
C ASP A 373 5.76 -8.17 -1.93
N PRO A 374 4.74 -7.88 -2.73
CA PRO A 374 3.67 -8.83 -3.05
C PRO A 374 4.15 -10.03 -3.85
N PHE A 375 5.18 -9.88 -4.65
CA PHE A 375 5.81 -10.98 -5.39
C PHE A 375 7.32 -10.75 -5.55
N VAL A 376 8.00 -11.76 -6.03
CA VAL A 376 9.43 -11.72 -6.39
C VAL A 376 9.58 -12.30 -7.78
N VAL A 377 10.23 -11.55 -8.66
CA VAL A 377 10.59 -12.02 -10.00
C VAL A 377 11.96 -12.68 -9.95
N ARG A 378 12.09 -13.89 -10.50
CA ARG A 378 13.36 -14.61 -10.65
C ARG A 378 13.44 -15.17 -12.06
N GLY A 379 14.24 -14.54 -12.91
CA GLY A 379 14.27 -14.84 -14.33
C GLY A 379 12.90 -14.61 -14.97
N SER A 380 12.30 -15.65 -15.56
CA SER A 380 10.97 -15.57 -16.16
C SER A 380 9.83 -15.97 -15.21
N GLN A 381 10.10 -16.25 -13.94
CA GLN A 381 9.11 -16.74 -12.99
C GLN A 381 8.74 -15.67 -11.96
N VAL A 382 7.46 -15.58 -11.63
CA VAL A 382 6.93 -14.75 -10.55
C VAL A 382 6.51 -15.63 -9.39
N TYR A 383 6.98 -15.30 -8.19
CA TYR A 383 6.68 -16.00 -6.95
C TYR A 383 5.85 -15.09 -6.05
N GLU A 384 4.58 -15.39 -5.92
CA GLU A 384 3.67 -14.64 -5.07
C GLU A 384 4.03 -14.77 -3.58
N ARG A 385 3.78 -13.68 -2.86
CA ARG A 385 3.77 -13.66 -1.39
C ARG A 385 2.36 -13.43 -0.88
N PRO A 386 2.07 -13.72 0.40
CA PRO A 386 0.72 -13.66 0.93
C PRO A 386 -0.03 -12.35 0.68
N ILE A 387 0.66 -11.22 0.69
CA ILE A 387 0.03 -9.90 0.48
C ILE A 387 -0.56 -9.73 -0.94
N ALA A 388 0.00 -10.36 -1.98
CA ALA A 388 -0.55 -10.35 -3.34
C ALA A 388 -2.01 -10.82 -3.39
N ILE A 389 -2.31 -11.83 -2.57
CA ILE A 389 -3.65 -12.38 -2.44
C ILE A 389 -4.66 -11.33 -1.97
N SER A 390 -4.22 -10.42 -1.12
CA SER A 390 -5.08 -9.36 -0.58
C SER A 390 -5.33 -8.24 -1.58
N LEU A 391 -4.34 -7.90 -2.39
CA LEU A 391 -4.51 -6.96 -3.49
C LEU A 391 -5.53 -7.50 -4.49
N MET A 392 -5.34 -8.75 -4.92
CA MET A 392 -6.29 -9.44 -5.79
C MET A 392 -7.69 -9.49 -5.17
N ALA A 393 -7.80 -9.82 -3.87
CA ALA A 393 -9.08 -9.91 -3.19
C ALA A 393 -9.79 -8.55 -3.12
N LEU A 394 -9.10 -7.48 -2.72
CA LEU A 394 -9.65 -6.12 -2.69
C LEU A 394 -10.18 -5.72 -4.07
N ASN A 395 -9.38 -5.90 -5.12
CA ASN A 395 -9.74 -5.52 -6.49
C ASN A 395 -10.87 -6.39 -7.07
N THR A 396 -10.95 -7.66 -6.65
CA THR A 396 -12.02 -8.58 -7.09
C THR A 396 -13.31 -8.39 -6.30
N TRP A 397 -13.23 -8.18 -4.98
CA TRP A 397 -14.43 -8.04 -4.14
C TRP A 397 -15.08 -6.67 -4.31
N LEU A 398 -14.27 -5.64 -4.55
CA LEU A 398 -14.67 -4.24 -4.62
C LEU A 398 -14.22 -3.61 -5.95
N PRO A 399 -14.66 -4.15 -7.11
CA PRO A 399 -14.31 -3.53 -8.39
C PRO A 399 -14.86 -2.10 -8.48
N VAL A 400 -14.31 -1.32 -9.38
CA VAL A 400 -14.76 0.06 -9.69
C VAL A 400 -16.28 0.10 -9.86
N ASN A 401 -16.91 1.15 -9.34
CA ASN A 401 -18.37 1.34 -9.25
C ASN A 401 -19.09 0.43 -8.24
N SER A 402 -18.37 -0.27 -7.37
CA SER A 402 -19.00 -0.91 -6.22
C SER A 402 -19.40 0.12 -5.16
N THR A 403 -20.42 -0.21 -4.36
CA THR A 403 -20.77 0.53 -3.14
C THR A 403 -20.47 -0.33 -1.92
N LEU A 404 -19.65 0.18 -1.00
CA LEU A 404 -19.29 -0.50 0.25
C LEU A 404 -20.04 0.10 1.43
N HIS A 405 -20.60 -0.76 2.29
CA HIS A 405 -21.33 -0.39 3.50
C HIS A 405 -20.80 -1.12 4.72
N ALA A 406 -20.59 -0.43 5.82
CA ALA A 406 -20.39 -1.08 7.11
C ALA A 406 -21.68 -1.75 7.58
N VAL A 407 -21.58 -2.96 8.11
CA VAL A 407 -22.72 -3.73 8.63
C VAL A 407 -22.75 -3.67 10.15
N ALA A 408 -23.73 -2.95 10.71
CA ALA A 408 -23.94 -2.91 12.14
C ALA A 408 -24.72 -4.15 12.61
N SER A 409 -24.08 -5.01 13.41
CA SER A 409 -24.71 -6.19 14.01
C SER A 409 -24.16 -6.43 15.41
N ALA A 410 -25.00 -6.24 16.43
CA ALA A 410 -24.62 -6.49 17.82
C ALA A 410 -24.18 -7.94 18.07
N SER A 411 -24.78 -8.90 17.39
CA SER A 411 -24.43 -10.33 17.53
C SER A 411 -23.09 -10.68 16.90
N LEU A 412 -22.69 -10.02 15.80
CA LEU A 412 -21.35 -10.14 15.21
C LEU A 412 -20.32 -9.44 16.09
N ALA A 413 -20.59 -8.21 16.53
CA ALA A 413 -19.70 -7.44 17.38
C ALA A 413 -19.41 -8.16 18.71
N ALA A 414 -20.40 -8.83 19.31
CA ALA A 414 -20.23 -9.63 20.52
C ALA A 414 -19.27 -10.82 20.35
N GLN A 415 -19.04 -11.28 19.11
CA GLN A 415 -18.06 -12.31 18.77
C GLN A 415 -16.75 -11.72 18.25
N GLY A 416 -16.62 -10.40 18.18
CA GLY A 416 -15.45 -9.72 17.63
C GLY A 416 -15.38 -9.75 16.09
N VAL A 417 -16.53 -9.99 15.42
CA VAL A 417 -16.62 -9.98 13.96
C VAL A 417 -17.03 -8.60 13.47
N VAL A 418 -16.23 -8.03 12.57
CA VAL A 418 -16.56 -6.84 11.78
C VAL A 418 -17.10 -7.33 10.43
N ALA A 419 -18.13 -6.66 9.93
CA ALA A 419 -18.75 -7.05 8.67
C ALA A 419 -18.97 -5.85 7.75
N HIS A 420 -18.79 -6.07 6.46
CA HIS A 420 -19.07 -5.12 5.39
C HIS A 420 -19.92 -5.79 4.32
N ALA A 421 -20.77 -5.04 3.67
CA ALA A 421 -21.53 -5.49 2.51
C ALA A 421 -21.21 -4.57 1.32
N ALA A 422 -20.99 -5.14 0.16
CA ALA A 422 -20.78 -4.40 -1.06
C ALA A 422 -21.77 -4.83 -2.14
N LEU A 423 -22.28 -3.85 -2.91
CA LEU A 423 -22.97 -4.08 -4.16
C LEU A 423 -22.00 -3.81 -5.30
N ARG A 424 -21.85 -4.78 -6.18
CA ARG A 424 -20.97 -4.71 -7.33
C ARG A 424 -21.72 -4.24 -8.59
N PRO A 425 -21.02 -3.65 -9.57
CA PRO A 425 -21.66 -3.19 -10.81
C PRO A 425 -22.24 -4.34 -11.66
N ASP A 426 -21.77 -5.59 -11.44
CA ASP A 426 -22.32 -6.79 -12.09
C ASP A 426 -23.60 -7.32 -11.41
N GLY A 427 -24.13 -6.61 -10.43
CA GLY A 427 -25.31 -6.99 -9.66
C GLY A 427 -25.03 -7.98 -8.53
N ASN A 428 -23.82 -8.53 -8.44
CA ASN A 428 -23.46 -9.41 -7.33
C ASN A 428 -23.32 -8.62 -6.02
N ALA A 429 -23.70 -9.26 -4.92
CA ALA A 429 -23.46 -8.74 -3.58
C ALA A 429 -22.30 -9.48 -2.92
N VAL A 430 -21.46 -8.76 -2.22
CA VAL A 430 -20.34 -9.31 -1.45
C VAL A 430 -20.54 -9.00 0.01
N LEU A 431 -20.49 -10.03 0.87
CA LEU A 431 -20.46 -9.88 2.32
C LEU A 431 -19.05 -10.25 2.80
N ILE A 432 -18.34 -9.30 3.39
CA ILE A 432 -17.01 -9.47 3.96
C ILE A 432 -17.16 -9.59 5.47
N LEU A 433 -16.64 -10.66 6.06
CA LEU A 433 -16.66 -10.95 7.48
C LEU A 433 -15.24 -11.10 8.00
N ASP A 434 -14.84 -10.28 8.97
CA ASP A 434 -13.51 -10.27 9.58
C ASP A 434 -13.61 -10.62 11.06
N ASN A 435 -13.12 -11.78 11.45
CA ASN A 435 -13.03 -12.16 12.85
C ASN A 435 -11.76 -11.57 13.49
N GLN A 436 -11.91 -10.40 14.09
CA GLN A 436 -10.87 -9.72 14.88
C GLN A 436 -10.84 -10.18 16.35
N GLY A 437 -11.70 -11.12 16.73
CA GLY A 437 -11.77 -11.70 18.07
C GLY A 437 -10.65 -12.70 18.31
N ALA A 438 -10.39 -12.98 19.58
CA ALA A 438 -9.39 -13.98 20.00
C ALA A 438 -9.92 -15.43 19.95
N ARG A 439 -11.19 -15.62 19.61
CA ARG A 439 -11.86 -16.93 19.57
C ARG A 439 -12.51 -17.19 18.22
N PRO A 440 -12.70 -18.45 17.82
CA PRO A 440 -13.51 -18.77 16.65
C PRO A 440 -14.91 -18.19 16.77
N ALA A 441 -15.39 -17.56 15.70
CA ALA A 441 -16.73 -17.01 15.59
C ALA A 441 -17.63 -17.93 14.76
N ARG A 442 -18.89 -18.07 15.14
CA ARG A 442 -19.91 -18.79 14.37
C ARG A 442 -20.94 -17.83 13.84
N VAL A 443 -21.11 -17.81 12.54
CA VAL A 443 -22.04 -16.94 11.83
C VAL A 443 -23.02 -17.80 11.03
N LEU A 444 -24.31 -17.54 11.19
CA LEU A 444 -25.36 -18.16 10.37
C LEU A 444 -25.89 -17.07 9.42
N LEU A 445 -25.54 -17.18 8.15
CA LEU A 445 -26.11 -16.33 7.11
C LEU A 445 -27.49 -16.84 6.69
N ARG A 446 -28.43 -15.90 6.51
CA ARG A 446 -29.79 -16.20 6.08
C ARG A 446 -30.22 -15.25 4.97
N GLY A 447 -31.26 -15.64 4.22
CA GLY A 447 -31.82 -14.80 3.15
C GLY A 447 -30.94 -14.70 1.90
N LEU A 448 -29.94 -15.59 1.77
CA LEU A 448 -29.15 -15.70 0.56
C LEU A 448 -29.99 -16.46 -0.50
N PRO A 449 -29.98 -15.98 -1.76
CA PRO A 449 -30.60 -16.75 -2.83
C PRO A 449 -29.98 -18.14 -2.91
N THR A 450 -30.70 -19.13 -3.40
CA THR A 450 -30.23 -20.52 -3.58
C THR A 450 -29.11 -20.65 -4.62
N ALA A 451 -28.58 -19.53 -5.07
CA ALA A 451 -27.51 -19.43 -6.05
C ALA A 451 -26.16 -19.93 -5.53
N GLN A 452 -25.27 -20.19 -6.45
CA GLN A 452 -23.91 -20.62 -6.18
C GLN A 452 -23.15 -19.51 -5.43
N LEU A 453 -22.70 -19.83 -4.21
CA LEU A 453 -21.92 -18.92 -3.38
C LEU A 453 -20.43 -19.26 -3.51
N THR A 454 -19.63 -18.25 -3.70
CA THR A 454 -18.18 -18.40 -3.60
C THR A 454 -17.73 -17.89 -2.24
N LEU A 455 -17.18 -18.78 -1.43
CA LEU A 455 -16.57 -18.44 -0.16
C LEU A 455 -15.05 -18.36 -0.37
N VAL A 456 -14.50 -17.19 -0.16
CA VAL A 456 -13.05 -16.97 -0.17
C VAL A 456 -12.65 -16.59 1.24
N SER A 457 -11.70 -17.29 1.82
CA SER A 457 -11.20 -16.96 3.15
C SER A 457 -9.68 -16.78 3.15
N ALA A 458 -9.22 -15.75 3.84
CA ALA A 458 -7.83 -15.49 4.12
C ALA A 458 -7.60 -15.57 5.63
N SER A 459 -6.59 -16.33 6.05
CA SER A 459 -6.20 -16.46 7.45
C SER A 459 -4.68 -16.40 7.57
N HIS A 460 -4.20 -16.37 8.81
CA HIS A 460 -2.75 -16.44 9.09
C HIS A 460 -2.08 -17.72 8.57
N SER A 461 -2.86 -18.75 8.22
CA SER A 461 -2.37 -20.02 7.67
C SER A 461 -2.47 -20.13 6.15
N GLY A 462 -3.05 -19.14 5.47
CA GLY A 462 -3.15 -19.12 4.01
C GLY A 462 -4.50 -18.65 3.48
N LEU A 463 -4.64 -18.72 2.16
CA LEU A 463 -5.87 -18.41 1.44
C LEU A 463 -6.57 -19.70 1.02
N SER A 464 -7.89 -19.74 1.15
CA SER A 464 -8.71 -20.77 0.57
C SER A 464 -9.91 -20.18 -0.17
N ALA A 465 -10.28 -20.80 -1.28
CA ALA A 465 -11.50 -20.48 -2.01
C ALA A 465 -12.30 -21.78 -2.18
N ARG A 466 -13.60 -21.73 -1.89
CA ARG A 466 -14.50 -22.85 -2.14
C ARG A 466 -15.87 -22.36 -2.58
N THR A 467 -16.46 -23.10 -3.48
CA THR A 467 -17.85 -22.89 -3.87
C THR A 467 -18.76 -23.69 -2.95
N VAL A 468 -19.75 -23.03 -2.38
CA VAL A 468 -20.77 -23.66 -1.52
C VAL A 468 -22.12 -23.49 -2.20
N VAL A 469 -22.79 -24.59 -2.47
CA VAL A 469 -24.19 -24.59 -2.89
C VAL A 469 -25.03 -24.88 -1.65
N SER A 470 -25.85 -23.91 -1.24
CA SER A 470 -26.77 -24.12 -0.12
C SER A 470 -28.17 -24.44 -0.67
N PRO A 471 -28.70 -25.64 -0.40
CA PRO A 471 -30.08 -25.98 -0.74
C PRO A 471 -31.09 -25.27 0.19
N THR A 472 -30.60 -24.69 1.27
CA THR A 472 -31.39 -23.91 2.24
C THR A 472 -30.91 -22.47 2.24
N ASN A 473 -31.79 -21.52 2.43
CA ASN A 473 -31.41 -20.08 2.56
C ASN A 473 -30.54 -19.79 3.79
N GLN A 474 -29.72 -20.74 4.24
CA GLN A 474 -28.89 -20.63 5.42
C GLN A 474 -27.52 -21.23 5.21
N ILE A 475 -26.48 -20.47 5.53
CA ILE A 475 -25.08 -20.94 5.46
C ILE A 475 -24.44 -20.78 6.84
N PRO A 476 -24.09 -21.88 7.52
CA PRO A 476 -23.28 -21.83 8.72
C PRO A 476 -21.80 -21.59 8.33
N LEU A 477 -21.19 -20.56 8.88
CA LEU A 477 -19.78 -20.25 8.75
C LEU A 477 -19.10 -20.34 10.12
N SER A 478 -17.87 -20.84 10.11
CA SER A 478 -16.96 -20.78 11.25
C SER A 478 -15.72 -20.01 10.81
N LEU A 479 -15.42 -18.91 11.48
CA LEU A 479 -14.26 -18.06 11.21
C LEU A 479 -13.26 -18.25 12.35
N ALA A 480 -12.04 -18.66 12.03
CA ALA A 480 -10.94 -18.71 12.99
C ALA A 480 -10.57 -17.28 13.44
N PRO A 481 -9.84 -17.11 14.56
CA PRO A 481 -9.27 -15.83 14.92
C PRO A 481 -8.39 -15.29 13.77
N ASN A 482 -8.56 -14.00 13.47
CA ASN A 482 -7.89 -13.32 12.36
C ASN A 482 -8.18 -13.93 10.97
N GLU A 483 -9.33 -14.51 10.76
CA GLU A 483 -9.80 -14.94 9.45
C GLU A 483 -10.75 -13.92 8.85
N ILE A 484 -10.52 -13.60 7.57
CA ILE A 484 -11.44 -12.78 6.77
C ILE A 484 -12.04 -13.68 5.69
N ALA A 485 -13.35 -13.65 5.58
CA ALA A 485 -14.09 -14.38 4.56
C ALA A 485 -14.97 -13.43 3.74
N ALA A 486 -15.00 -13.60 2.43
CA ALA A 486 -15.99 -12.97 1.57
C ALA A 486 -16.96 -13.99 1.03
N VAL A 487 -18.23 -13.68 1.11
CA VAL A 487 -19.32 -14.45 0.53
C VAL A 487 -19.89 -13.66 -0.63
N ILE A 488 -19.70 -14.16 -1.83
CA ILE A 488 -20.20 -13.53 -3.06
C ILE A 488 -21.50 -14.21 -3.44
N ALA A 489 -22.60 -13.48 -3.35
CA ALA A 489 -23.93 -13.95 -3.70
C ALA A 489 -24.31 -13.41 -5.09
N ARG A 490 -24.75 -14.29 -5.95
CA ARG A 490 -25.38 -13.93 -7.21
C ARG A 490 -26.90 -13.74 -6.98
N PRO A 491 -27.50 -12.69 -7.54
CA PRO A 491 -28.96 -12.47 -7.41
C PRO A 491 -29.79 -13.55 -8.08
#